data_50d8bb8da29efa782ed28da16efb0d89
#
_entry.id   50d8bb8da29efa782ed28da16efb0d89
#
_cell.length_a   1.000
_cell.length_b   1.000
_cell.length_c   1.000
_cell.angle_alpha   90.00
_cell.angle_beta   90.00
_cell.angle_gamma   90.00
#
_symmetry.space_group_name_H-M   'P 1'
#
loop_
_entity.id
_entity.type
_entity.pdbx_description
1 polymer ?
#
loop_
_entity_poly.entity_id
_entity_poly.type
_entity_poly.pdbx_seq_one_letter_code
_entity_poly.pdbx_strand_id
1 'polypeptide(L)'
;ELKKTYADGSCVSRTYDRLNRLETLTKARGIITSYTYAPFTGELVSVTHSDSTPDWNFTYNHLGEMVAVSDASGRRELIYDIYGKMIQDTSFGIVESCLQPGYDSFGRPCGYRLMLGTRTVQHSHLDYGHQGAMMGMNMEGLDTPFTWEYDETNGFLKQLSYPNGMVRKNTYHSRLNLLASISYEDAGTGNMLAGDAYQYDNLMRPTQRRDSWDTATPTITRYFTYNSRSELINDELQQRGNFAYQYDN
;
A
#
# COMPACT_ATOMS: atom_id res chain seq x y z
N GLU A 1 21.14 12.72 19.29
CA GLU A 1 21.57 11.81 20.37
C GLU A 1 22.78 11.00 19.87
N LEU A 2 23.96 11.19 20.53
CA LEU A 2 25.20 10.54 20.14
C LEU A 2 25.29 9.09 20.64
N LYS A 3 24.69 8.81 21.79
CA LYS A 3 24.74 7.48 22.42
C LYS A 3 23.45 7.19 23.18
N LYS A 4 22.94 5.98 23.01
CA LYS A 4 21.80 5.44 23.78
C LYS A 4 22.27 4.15 24.48
N THR A 5 22.14 4.08 25.79
CA THR A 5 22.45 2.89 26.59
C THR A 5 21.15 2.25 27.06
N TYR A 6 21.04 0.94 26.92
CA TYR A 6 19.88 0.13 27.31
C TYR A 6 20.07 -0.43 28.75
N ALA A 7 18.98 -0.93 29.31
CA ALA A 7 18.99 -1.47 30.68
C ALA A 7 19.92 -2.68 30.88
N ASP A 8 20.21 -3.43 29.82
CA ASP A 8 21.15 -4.56 29.81
C ASP A 8 22.62 -4.14 29.67
N GLY A 9 22.89 -2.82 29.63
CA GLY A 9 24.23 -2.25 29.47
C GLY A 9 24.69 -2.16 28.01
N SER A 10 23.95 -2.71 27.04
CA SER A 10 24.26 -2.55 25.65
C SER A 10 24.05 -1.10 25.18
N CYS A 11 24.76 -0.68 24.14
CA CYS A 11 24.63 0.68 23.66
C CYS A 11 24.64 0.78 22.13
N VAL A 12 23.98 1.82 21.65
CA VAL A 12 24.03 2.27 20.26
C VAL A 12 24.65 3.66 20.25
N SER A 13 25.68 3.86 19.41
CA SER A 13 26.31 5.17 19.27
C SER A 13 26.30 5.65 17.81
N ARG A 14 26.37 6.96 17.63
CA ARG A 14 26.35 7.63 16.34
C ARG A 14 27.43 8.69 16.28
N THR A 15 28.11 8.81 15.14
CA THR A 15 28.93 9.98 14.81
C THR A 15 28.29 10.73 13.65
N TYR A 16 28.65 11.98 13.54
CA TYR A 16 28.14 12.87 12.51
C TYR A 16 29.30 13.64 11.88
N ASP A 17 29.23 13.88 10.61
CA ASP A 17 30.19 14.70 9.89
C ASP A 17 30.03 16.21 10.21
N ARG A 18 30.89 17.05 9.59
CA ARG A 18 30.88 18.49 9.80
C ARG A 18 29.59 19.17 9.30
N LEU A 19 28.80 18.51 8.45
CA LEU A 19 27.51 18.97 7.93
C LEU A 19 26.32 18.38 8.72
N ASN A 20 26.63 17.74 9.88
CA ASN A 20 25.64 17.09 10.75
C ASN A 20 24.86 15.93 10.06
N ARG A 21 25.48 15.25 9.09
CA ARG A 21 24.96 14.03 8.48
C ARG A 21 25.52 12.82 9.23
N LEU A 22 24.76 11.74 9.37
CA LEU A 22 25.16 10.52 10.05
C LEU A 22 26.37 9.89 9.34
N GLU A 23 27.51 9.83 10.01
CA GLU A 23 28.76 9.26 9.48
C GLU A 23 28.92 7.78 9.87
N THR A 24 28.68 7.47 11.17
CA THR A 24 28.70 6.08 11.62
C THR A 24 27.56 5.77 12.60
N LEU A 25 27.11 4.51 12.58
CA LEU A 25 26.18 3.93 13.54
C LEU A 25 26.82 2.65 14.09
N THR A 26 27.16 2.63 15.36
CA THR A 26 27.60 1.41 16.06
C THR A 26 26.41 0.78 16.75
N LYS A 27 26.04 -0.43 16.32
CA LYS A 27 24.95 -1.23 16.91
C LYS A 27 25.38 -1.84 18.24
N ALA A 28 24.43 -2.25 19.07
CA ALA A 28 24.67 -2.87 20.38
C ALA A 28 25.61 -4.10 20.34
N ARG A 29 25.66 -4.83 19.22
CA ARG A 29 26.55 -5.97 18.97
C ARG A 29 27.97 -5.57 18.50
N GLY A 30 28.28 -4.27 18.45
CA GLY A 30 29.58 -3.75 18.00
C GLY A 30 29.72 -3.61 16.49
N ILE A 31 28.74 -3.97 15.69
CA ILE A 31 28.78 -3.80 14.23
C ILE A 31 28.68 -2.31 13.90
N ILE A 32 29.62 -1.83 13.10
CA ILE A 32 29.65 -0.45 12.63
C ILE A 32 29.10 -0.37 11.21
N THR A 33 28.11 0.48 11.03
CA THR A 33 27.62 0.89 9.70
C THR A 33 28.17 2.29 9.42
N SER A 34 28.86 2.47 8.31
CA SER A 34 29.45 3.75 7.88
C SER A 34 28.72 4.28 6.63
N TYR A 35 28.52 5.59 6.61
CA TYR A 35 27.78 6.29 5.56
C TYR A 35 28.73 7.29 4.89
N THR A 36 28.85 7.22 3.58
CA THR A 36 29.68 8.14 2.79
C THR A 36 28.78 8.98 1.90
N TYR A 37 29.08 10.25 1.82
CA TYR A 37 28.28 11.22 1.05
C TYR A 37 29.13 11.88 -0.05
N ALA A 38 28.48 12.22 -1.15
CA ALA A 38 29.09 13.01 -2.22
C ALA A 38 29.56 14.37 -1.65
N PRO A 39 30.83 14.80 -1.96
CA PRO A 39 31.44 15.95 -1.29
C PRO A 39 30.77 17.28 -1.64
N PHE A 40 30.18 17.42 -2.81
CA PHE A 40 29.62 18.68 -3.30
C PHE A 40 28.09 18.72 -3.27
N THR A 41 27.44 17.61 -3.54
CA THR A 41 25.98 17.52 -3.71
C THR A 41 25.29 16.96 -2.47
N GLY A 42 26.01 16.18 -1.66
CA GLY A 42 25.55 15.73 -0.35
C GLY A 42 24.73 14.45 -0.35
N GLU A 43 24.50 13.81 -1.50
CA GLU A 43 23.79 12.53 -1.59
C GLU A 43 24.60 11.41 -0.94
N LEU A 44 23.90 10.42 -0.38
CA LEU A 44 24.49 9.21 0.16
C LEU A 44 25.02 8.33 -0.98
N VAL A 45 26.34 8.13 -1.07
CA VAL A 45 26.97 7.34 -2.15
C VAL A 45 27.33 5.93 -1.72
N SER A 46 27.56 5.66 -0.43
CA SER A 46 27.76 4.30 0.04
C SER A 46 27.35 4.09 1.48
N VAL A 47 26.97 2.85 1.79
CA VAL A 47 26.78 2.34 3.15
C VAL A 47 27.63 1.08 3.27
N THR A 48 28.58 1.07 4.20
CA THR A 48 29.47 -0.08 4.44
C THR A 48 29.30 -0.64 5.84
N HIS A 49 29.60 -1.92 6.00
CA HIS A 49 29.43 -2.63 7.26
C HIS A 49 30.76 -3.24 7.74
N SER A 50 31.00 -3.26 9.04
CA SER A 50 32.20 -3.86 9.62
C SER A 50 32.17 -5.39 9.72
N ASP A 51 31.04 -6.00 9.37
CA ASP A 51 30.85 -7.45 9.29
C ASP A 51 30.58 -7.91 7.84
N SER A 52 30.11 -9.12 7.66
CA SER A 52 29.79 -9.68 6.33
C SER A 52 28.46 -9.20 5.73
N THR A 53 27.80 -8.22 6.33
CA THR A 53 26.61 -7.60 5.74
C THR A 53 27.00 -6.92 4.42
N PRO A 54 26.28 -7.15 3.33
CA PRO A 54 26.60 -6.53 2.04
C PRO A 54 26.61 -5.01 2.10
N ASP A 55 27.62 -4.42 1.46
CA ASP A 55 27.76 -2.98 1.30
C ASP A 55 26.87 -2.49 0.17
N TRP A 56 26.35 -1.27 0.30
CA TRP A 56 25.51 -0.64 -0.69
C TRP A 56 26.22 0.53 -1.35
N ASN A 57 26.09 0.64 -2.67
CA ASN A 57 26.61 1.77 -3.45
C ASN A 57 25.46 2.40 -4.24
N PHE A 58 25.41 3.74 -4.24
CA PHE A 58 24.38 4.52 -4.90
C PHE A 58 25.00 5.45 -5.94
N THR A 59 24.34 5.61 -7.06
CA THR A 59 24.72 6.54 -8.13
C THR A 59 23.56 7.45 -8.44
N TYR A 60 23.85 8.72 -8.65
CA TYR A 60 22.88 9.77 -8.93
C TYR A 60 23.21 10.47 -10.25
N ASN A 61 22.20 10.99 -10.93
CA ASN A 61 22.39 11.89 -12.05
C ASN A 61 22.64 13.32 -11.56
N HIS A 62 22.83 14.24 -12.49
CA HIS A 62 23.08 15.65 -12.19
C HIS A 62 21.88 16.41 -11.61
N LEU A 63 20.68 15.81 -11.61
CA LEU A 63 19.46 16.33 -10.96
C LEU A 63 19.29 15.82 -9.52
N GLY A 64 20.21 14.96 -9.03
CA GLY A 64 20.12 14.33 -7.71
C GLY A 64 19.17 13.12 -7.66
N GLU A 65 18.71 12.62 -8.80
CA GLU A 65 17.88 11.42 -8.85
C GLU A 65 18.76 10.18 -8.81
N MET A 66 18.41 9.19 -7.98
CA MET A 66 19.16 7.93 -7.89
C MET A 66 18.93 7.10 -9.15
N VAL A 67 20.01 6.88 -9.92
CA VAL A 67 19.97 6.12 -11.18
C VAL A 67 20.50 4.69 -11.03
N ALA A 68 21.24 4.39 -9.97
CA ALA A 68 21.63 3.01 -9.67
C ALA A 68 21.84 2.79 -8.18
N VAL A 69 21.56 1.56 -7.75
CA VAL A 69 21.97 1.01 -6.46
C VAL A 69 22.52 -0.39 -6.67
N SER A 70 23.60 -0.74 -5.98
CA SER A 70 24.20 -2.07 -6.05
C SER A 70 24.65 -2.57 -4.69
N ASP A 71 24.57 -3.87 -4.50
CA ASP A 71 25.13 -4.62 -3.38
C ASP A 71 25.69 -5.97 -3.87
N ALA A 72 26.04 -6.86 -2.95
CA ALA A 72 26.56 -8.20 -3.30
C ALA A 72 25.50 -9.10 -3.99
N SER A 73 24.20 -8.78 -3.93
CA SER A 73 23.13 -9.54 -4.57
C SER A 73 22.90 -9.15 -6.02
N GLY A 74 23.36 -7.96 -6.42
CA GLY A 74 23.18 -7.46 -7.76
C GLY A 74 23.17 -5.94 -7.87
N ARG A 75 22.61 -5.47 -8.98
CA ARG A 75 22.49 -4.05 -9.31
C ARG A 75 21.06 -3.75 -9.75
N ARG A 76 20.56 -2.58 -9.39
CA ARG A 76 19.30 -2.02 -9.87
C ARG A 76 19.57 -0.68 -10.54
N GLU A 77 18.99 -0.47 -11.71
CA GLU A 77 19.10 0.75 -12.50
C GLU A 77 17.73 1.38 -12.70
N LEU A 78 17.68 2.70 -12.57
CA LEU A 78 16.47 3.51 -12.67
C LEU A 78 16.64 4.54 -13.78
N ILE A 79 15.64 4.68 -14.64
CA ILE A 79 15.59 5.69 -15.70
C ILE A 79 14.39 6.59 -15.46
N TYR A 80 14.64 7.88 -15.62
CA TYR A 80 13.62 8.93 -15.45
C TYR A 80 13.40 9.68 -16.76
N ASP A 81 12.21 10.20 -16.95
CA ASP A 81 11.90 11.13 -18.03
C ASP A 81 12.40 12.55 -17.70
N ILE A 82 12.18 13.47 -18.62
CA ILE A 82 12.59 14.88 -18.47
C ILE A 82 11.84 15.62 -17.35
N TYR A 83 10.79 15.02 -16.79
CA TYR A 83 9.98 15.56 -15.68
C TYR A 83 10.30 14.90 -14.34
N GLY A 84 11.32 14.02 -14.29
CA GLY A 84 11.71 13.29 -13.08
C GLY A 84 10.79 12.11 -12.75
N LYS A 85 9.95 11.64 -13.66
CA LYS A 85 9.16 10.43 -13.47
C LYS A 85 9.97 9.20 -13.84
N MET A 86 9.98 8.20 -12.97
CA MET A 86 10.61 6.91 -13.27
C MET A 86 9.85 6.21 -14.40
N ILE A 87 10.54 5.91 -15.49
CA ILE A 87 10.00 5.22 -16.67
C ILE A 87 10.55 3.80 -16.83
N GLN A 88 11.62 3.47 -16.11
CA GLN A 88 12.16 2.11 -16.10
C GLN A 88 12.90 1.84 -14.79
N ASP A 89 12.76 0.62 -14.31
CA ASP A 89 13.42 0.05 -13.13
C ASP A 89 13.90 -1.36 -13.51
N THR A 90 15.19 -1.54 -13.64
CA THR A 90 15.81 -2.81 -14.06
C THR A 90 16.66 -3.36 -12.94
N SER A 91 16.42 -4.60 -12.55
CA SER A 91 17.22 -5.34 -11.58
C SER A 91 18.06 -6.39 -12.30
N PHE A 92 19.38 -6.36 -12.06
CA PHE A 92 20.38 -7.32 -12.53
C PHE A 92 20.84 -8.15 -11.34
N GLY A 93 20.58 -9.45 -11.37
CA GLY A 93 20.93 -10.39 -10.31
C GLY A 93 20.72 -11.82 -10.79
N ILE A 94 20.25 -12.70 -9.89
CA ILE A 94 19.95 -14.11 -10.23
C ILE A 94 18.89 -14.19 -11.34
N VAL A 95 17.93 -13.27 -11.32
CA VAL A 95 16.91 -13.09 -12.36
C VAL A 95 16.92 -11.62 -12.77
N GLU A 96 17.16 -11.39 -14.07
CA GLU A 96 17.00 -10.05 -14.63
C GLU A 96 15.53 -9.72 -14.76
N SER A 97 15.11 -8.58 -14.21
CA SER A 97 13.74 -8.09 -14.32
C SER A 97 13.72 -6.61 -14.68
N CYS A 98 12.73 -6.21 -15.45
CA CYS A 98 12.52 -4.83 -15.85
C CYS A 98 11.06 -4.45 -15.66
N LEU A 99 10.82 -3.44 -14.84
CA LEU A 99 9.52 -2.81 -14.64
C LEU A 99 9.49 -1.49 -15.40
N GLN A 100 8.50 -1.33 -16.28
CA GLN A 100 8.25 -0.09 -17.03
C GLN A 100 6.88 0.47 -16.65
N PRO A 101 6.80 1.45 -15.75
CA PRO A 101 5.56 2.16 -15.46
C PRO A 101 5.09 2.95 -16.70
N GLY A 102 3.79 2.96 -16.94
CA GLY A 102 3.14 3.82 -17.94
C GLY A 102 2.47 5.01 -17.29
N TYR A 103 2.42 6.12 -18.01
CA TYR A 103 1.72 7.34 -17.58
C TYR A 103 0.82 7.85 -18.70
N ASP A 104 -0.34 8.39 -18.34
CA ASP A 104 -1.23 9.04 -19.27
C ASP A 104 -0.76 10.48 -19.60
N SER A 105 -1.49 11.15 -20.50
CA SER A 105 -1.18 12.53 -20.91
C SER A 105 -1.27 13.56 -19.78
N PHE A 106 -1.92 13.23 -18.67
CA PHE A 106 -1.98 14.06 -17.45
C PHE A 106 -0.90 13.68 -16.44
N GLY A 107 -0.07 12.68 -16.76
CA GLY A 107 0.99 12.19 -15.91
C GLY A 107 0.54 11.30 -14.77
N ARG A 108 -0.69 10.75 -14.81
CA ARG A 108 -1.18 9.76 -13.85
C ARG A 108 -0.66 8.37 -14.23
N PRO A 109 -0.33 7.50 -13.26
CA PRO A 109 0.02 6.11 -13.56
C PRO A 109 -1.12 5.43 -14.34
N CYS A 110 -0.83 4.89 -15.53
CA CYS A 110 -1.83 4.20 -16.34
C CYS A 110 -1.49 2.71 -16.56
N GLY A 111 -0.65 2.15 -15.71
CA GLY A 111 -0.30 0.74 -15.74
C GLY A 111 1.21 0.51 -15.70
N TYR A 112 1.60 -0.73 -15.99
CA TYR A 112 3.02 -1.11 -16.06
C TYR A 112 3.21 -2.33 -16.97
N ARG A 113 4.45 -2.49 -17.45
CA ARG A 113 4.94 -3.72 -18.05
C ARG A 113 6.05 -4.31 -17.15
N LEU A 114 5.92 -5.58 -16.80
CA LEU A 114 6.96 -6.34 -16.11
C LEU A 114 7.55 -7.38 -17.07
N MET A 115 8.87 -7.37 -17.19
CA MET A 115 9.62 -8.33 -17.99
C MET A 115 10.56 -9.13 -17.09
N LEU A 116 10.75 -10.41 -17.39
CA LEU A 116 11.79 -11.28 -16.85
C LEU A 116 12.70 -11.69 -18.03
N GLY A 117 13.93 -11.18 -18.03
CA GLY A 117 14.79 -11.22 -19.21
C GLY A 117 14.10 -10.54 -20.39
N THR A 118 13.94 -11.26 -21.50
CA THR A 118 13.27 -10.75 -22.72
C THR A 118 11.75 -11.01 -22.76
N ARG A 119 11.21 -11.74 -21.77
CA ARG A 119 9.80 -12.14 -21.74
C ARG A 119 8.97 -11.15 -20.93
N THR A 120 7.91 -10.58 -21.53
CA THR A 120 6.85 -9.91 -20.78
C THR A 120 6.07 -10.94 -19.99
N VAL A 121 5.99 -10.77 -18.67
CA VAL A 121 5.27 -11.68 -17.76
C VAL A 121 4.01 -11.05 -17.20
N GLN A 122 3.91 -9.73 -17.24
CA GLN A 122 2.74 -9.00 -16.80
C GLN A 122 2.67 -7.67 -17.54
N HIS A 123 1.48 -7.34 -18.06
CA HIS A 123 1.15 -6.02 -18.56
C HIS A 123 -0.22 -5.62 -18.01
N SER A 124 -0.31 -4.43 -17.46
CA SER A 124 -1.58 -3.87 -16.99
C SER A 124 -1.83 -2.50 -17.61
N HIS A 125 -3.08 -2.14 -17.75
CA HIS A 125 -3.53 -0.81 -18.20
C HIS A 125 -4.65 -0.32 -17.30
N LEU A 126 -4.60 0.96 -16.92
CA LEU A 126 -5.58 1.64 -16.07
C LEU A 126 -6.28 2.72 -16.90
N ASP A 127 -7.61 2.71 -16.87
CA ASP A 127 -8.46 3.71 -17.52
C ASP A 127 -9.03 4.67 -16.49
N TYR A 128 -8.99 5.96 -16.79
CA TYR A 128 -9.51 7.01 -15.93
C TYR A 128 -10.62 7.79 -16.61
N GLY A 129 -11.68 8.08 -15.86
CA GLY A 129 -12.76 8.97 -16.28
C GLY A 129 -12.35 10.46 -16.24
N HIS A 130 -13.25 11.31 -16.72
CA HIS A 130 -13.04 12.76 -16.80
C HIS A 130 -12.67 13.44 -15.47
N GLN A 131 -13.15 12.91 -14.35
CA GLN A 131 -12.86 13.44 -13.00
C GLN A 131 -11.63 12.81 -12.34
N GLY A 132 -10.86 11.99 -13.08
CA GLY A 132 -9.68 11.32 -12.57
C GLY A 132 -9.97 10.06 -11.74
N ALA A 133 -11.22 9.65 -11.60
CA ALA A 133 -11.58 8.38 -10.98
C ALA A 133 -11.18 7.22 -11.88
N MET A 134 -10.70 6.12 -11.30
CA MET A 134 -10.35 4.91 -12.04
C MET A 134 -11.63 4.22 -12.52
N MET A 135 -11.76 4.01 -13.83
CA MET A 135 -12.94 3.41 -14.46
C MET A 135 -12.69 1.98 -14.91
N GLY A 136 -11.44 1.63 -15.22
CA GLY A 136 -11.08 0.32 -15.74
C GLY A 136 -9.66 -0.09 -15.36
N MET A 137 -9.44 -1.40 -15.25
CA MET A 137 -8.10 -2.00 -15.17
C MET A 137 -8.09 -3.26 -16.01
N ASN A 138 -7.23 -3.28 -17.01
CA ASN A 138 -6.97 -4.44 -17.84
C ASN A 138 -5.65 -5.08 -17.43
N MET A 139 -5.59 -6.40 -17.42
CA MET A 139 -4.38 -7.17 -17.08
C MET A 139 -4.18 -8.27 -18.11
N GLU A 140 -2.95 -8.48 -18.54
CA GLU A 140 -2.61 -9.58 -19.44
C GLU A 140 -3.02 -10.94 -18.85
N GLY A 141 -3.68 -11.75 -19.65
CA GLY A 141 -4.19 -13.06 -19.25
C GLY A 141 -5.60 -13.04 -18.67
N LEU A 142 -6.27 -11.89 -18.60
CA LEU A 142 -7.68 -11.78 -18.26
C LEU A 142 -8.50 -11.44 -19.52
N ASP A 143 -9.60 -12.18 -19.75
CA ASP A 143 -10.48 -11.97 -20.89
C ASP A 143 -11.34 -10.71 -20.76
N THR A 144 -11.62 -10.30 -19.52
CA THR A 144 -12.44 -9.13 -19.19
C THR A 144 -11.72 -8.24 -18.18
N PRO A 145 -11.88 -6.91 -18.25
CA PRO A 145 -11.28 -5.98 -17.30
C PRO A 145 -12.02 -5.96 -15.96
N PHE A 146 -11.36 -5.43 -14.94
CA PHE A 146 -12.06 -4.84 -13.80
C PHE A 146 -12.70 -3.52 -14.23
N THR A 147 -13.93 -3.23 -13.82
CA THR A 147 -14.60 -1.96 -14.08
C THR A 147 -15.19 -1.34 -12.83
N TRP A 148 -15.05 -0.02 -12.70
CA TRP A 148 -15.58 0.77 -11.58
C TRP A 148 -16.68 1.68 -12.08
N GLU A 149 -17.82 1.67 -11.40
CA GLU A 149 -18.92 2.59 -11.63
C GLU A 149 -19.13 3.46 -10.41
N TYR A 150 -19.29 4.76 -10.65
CA TYR A 150 -19.49 5.74 -9.58
C TYR A 150 -20.88 6.35 -9.69
N ASP A 151 -21.42 6.78 -8.56
CA ASP A 151 -22.65 7.57 -8.53
C ASP A 151 -22.36 8.97 -9.09
N GLU A 152 -23.12 9.38 -10.08
CA GLU A 152 -22.93 10.66 -10.79
C GLU A 152 -23.19 11.88 -9.89
N THR A 153 -23.96 11.71 -8.83
CA THR A 153 -24.39 12.82 -7.96
C THR A 153 -23.35 13.13 -6.88
N ASN A 154 -22.72 12.09 -6.30
CA ASN A 154 -21.83 12.24 -5.17
C ASN A 154 -20.42 11.68 -5.40
N GLY A 155 -20.18 11.01 -6.53
CA GLY A 155 -18.87 10.45 -6.88
C GLY A 155 -18.47 9.20 -6.09
N PHE A 156 -19.37 8.60 -5.31
CA PHE A 156 -19.06 7.39 -4.55
C PHE A 156 -19.06 6.14 -5.42
N LEU A 157 -18.17 5.20 -5.09
CA LEU A 157 -18.11 3.92 -5.79
C LEU A 157 -19.42 3.16 -5.60
N LYS A 158 -20.16 2.99 -6.69
CA LYS A 158 -21.44 2.26 -6.72
C LYS A 158 -21.23 0.78 -6.99
N GLN A 159 -20.36 0.45 -7.95
CA GLN A 159 -20.13 -0.91 -8.40
C GLN A 159 -18.67 -1.14 -8.81
N LEU A 160 -18.18 -2.35 -8.53
CA LEU A 160 -16.92 -2.88 -9.06
C LEU A 160 -17.20 -4.26 -9.65
N SER A 161 -16.98 -4.41 -10.94
CA SER A 161 -17.08 -5.69 -11.64
C SER A 161 -15.71 -6.35 -11.75
N TYR A 162 -15.66 -7.64 -11.50
CA TYR A 162 -14.44 -8.45 -11.52
C TYR A 162 -14.40 -9.35 -12.75
N PRO A 163 -13.21 -9.67 -13.29
CA PRO A 163 -13.06 -10.53 -14.46
C PRO A 163 -13.66 -11.93 -14.32
N ASN A 164 -13.80 -12.42 -13.10
CA ASN A 164 -14.39 -13.74 -12.82
C ASN A 164 -15.92 -13.75 -12.79
N GLY A 165 -16.57 -12.67 -13.19
CA GLY A 165 -18.02 -12.55 -13.17
C GLY A 165 -18.63 -12.17 -11.81
N MET A 166 -17.81 -11.92 -10.80
CA MET A 166 -18.28 -11.37 -9.53
C MET A 166 -18.52 -9.86 -9.66
N VAL A 167 -19.53 -9.35 -8.96
CA VAL A 167 -19.82 -7.91 -8.86
C VAL A 167 -19.93 -7.52 -7.40
N ARG A 168 -19.18 -6.50 -7.01
CA ARG A 168 -19.35 -5.83 -5.72
C ARG A 168 -20.24 -4.61 -5.92
N LYS A 169 -21.28 -4.48 -5.09
CA LYS A 169 -22.13 -3.29 -5.03
C LYS A 169 -22.00 -2.62 -3.68
N ASN A 170 -21.97 -1.30 -3.68
CA ASN A 170 -21.95 -0.49 -2.47
C ASN A 170 -23.21 0.36 -2.42
N THR A 171 -23.78 0.49 -1.23
CA THR A 171 -24.82 1.49 -0.95
C THR A 171 -24.37 2.42 0.16
N TYR A 172 -24.89 3.64 0.17
CA TYR A 172 -24.49 4.66 1.13
C TYR A 172 -25.70 5.22 1.85
N HIS A 173 -25.50 5.63 3.09
CA HIS A 173 -26.53 6.28 3.88
C HIS A 173 -26.86 7.65 3.29
N SER A 174 -28.13 7.90 2.98
CA SER A 174 -28.59 9.07 2.21
C SER A 174 -28.26 10.43 2.84
N ARG A 175 -28.03 10.50 4.15
CA ARG A 175 -27.75 11.75 4.88
C ARG A 175 -26.32 11.88 5.38
N LEU A 176 -25.63 10.76 5.62
CA LEU A 176 -24.35 10.75 6.32
C LEU A 176 -23.18 10.47 5.40
N ASN A 177 -23.43 10.12 4.12
CA ASN A 177 -22.40 9.71 3.16
C ASN A 177 -21.52 8.54 3.67
N LEU A 178 -22.03 7.76 4.62
CA LEU A 178 -21.39 6.58 5.17
C LEU A 178 -21.82 5.34 4.38
N LEU A 179 -20.95 4.35 4.31
CA LEU A 179 -21.23 3.08 3.67
C LEU A 179 -22.37 2.36 4.42
N ALA A 180 -23.51 2.13 3.76
CA ALA A 180 -24.65 1.43 4.34
C ALA A 180 -24.56 -0.09 4.13
N SER A 181 -24.12 -0.52 2.94
CA SER A 181 -23.89 -1.94 2.67
C SER A 181 -22.83 -2.18 1.60
N ILE A 182 -22.25 -3.37 1.64
CA ILE A 182 -21.46 -3.97 0.57
C ILE A 182 -22.12 -5.32 0.27
N SER A 183 -22.37 -5.64 -1.01
CA SER A 183 -22.72 -6.98 -1.44
C SER A 183 -21.79 -7.46 -2.53
N TYR A 184 -21.55 -8.76 -2.56
CA TYR A 184 -20.85 -9.47 -3.63
C TYR A 184 -21.87 -10.42 -4.25
N GLU A 185 -22.02 -10.33 -5.56
CA GLU A 185 -23.01 -11.06 -6.33
C GLU A 185 -22.35 -11.75 -7.53
N ASP A 186 -22.91 -12.85 -7.96
CA ASP A 186 -22.59 -13.46 -9.25
C ASP A 186 -23.33 -12.70 -10.34
N ALA A 187 -22.61 -12.14 -11.32
CA ALA A 187 -23.20 -11.29 -12.36
C ALA A 187 -24.17 -12.06 -13.30
N GLY A 188 -23.96 -13.36 -13.50
CA GLY A 188 -24.75 -14.19 -14.38
C GLY A 188 -26.09 -14.60 -13.77
N THR A 189 -26.10 -14.89 -12.47
CA THR A 189 -27.29 -15.38 -11.74
C THR A 189 -27.96 -14.31 -10.89
N GLY A 190 -27.24 -13.25 -10.52
CA GLY A 190 -27.69 -12.25 -9.54
C GLY A 190 -27.70 -12.74 -8.10
N ASN A 191 -27.19 -13.96 -7.84
CA ASN A 191 -27.18 -14.51 -6.49
C ASN A 191 -26.12 -13.80 -5.62
N MET A 192 -26.52 -13.47 -4.39
CA MET A 192 -25.60 -12.93 -3.39
C MET A 192 -24.63 -14.02 -2.92
N LEU A 193 -23.34 -13.70 -2.94
CA LEU A 193 -22.25 -14.57 -2.48
C LEU A 193 -21.82 -14.21 -1.05
N ALA A 194 -21.77 -12.92 -0.75
CA ALA A 194 -21.45 -12.39 0.57
C ALA A 194 -21.92 -10.94 0.67
N GLY A 195 -22.06 -10.43 1.89
CA GLY A 195 -22.36 -9.01 2.08
C GLY A 195 -22.27 -8.58 3.53
N ASP A 196 -22.09 -7.28 3.70
CA ASP A 196 -22.09 -6.58 4.98
C ASP A 196 -23.07 -5.42 4.94
N ALA A 197 -23.78 -5.20 6.03
CA ALA A 197 -24.61 -4.01 6.22
C ALA A 197 -24.29 -3.35 7.57
N TYR A 198 -24.29 -2.02 7.59
CA TYR A 198 -23.85 -1.21 8.70
C TYR A 198 -24.95 -0.28 9.19
N GLN A 199 -25.01 -0.08 10.51
CA GLN A 199 -25.79 0.99 11.15
C GLN A 199 -24.84 1.88 11.96
N TYR A 200 -25.23 3.15 12.12
CA TYR A 200 -24.40 4.16 12.75
C TYR A 200 -25.22 4.94 13.78
N ASP A 201 -24.54 5.44 14.79
CA ASP A 201 -25.12 6.40 15.74
C ASP A 201 -25.04 7.85 15.20
N ASN A 202 -25.52 8.79 15.98
CA ASN A 202 -25.51 10.22 15.64
C ASN A 202 -24.09 10.82 15.58
N LEU A 203 -23.07 10.14 16.10
CA LEU A 203 -21.66 10.50 16.01
C LEU A 203 -20.94 9.79 14.85
N MET A 204 -21.70 9.16 13.94
CA MET A 204 -21.19 8.42 12.77
C MET A 204 -20.34 7.20 13.11
N ARG A 205 -20.47 6.66 14.34
CA ARG A 205 -19.77 5.45 14.76
C ARG A 205 -20.61 4.22 14.41
N PRO A 206 -20.01 3.12 13.89
CA PRO A 206 -20.76 1.89 13.63
C PRO A 206 -21.38 1.33 14.93
N THR A 207 -22.68 1.10 14.96
CA THR A 207 -23.37 0.46 16.09
C THR A 207 -23.75 -0.97 15.80
N GLN A 208 -23.84 -1.33 14.51
CA GLN A 208 -24.17 -2.68 14.09
C GLN A 208 -23.47 -3.02 12.79
N ARG A 209 -22.98 -4.26 12.66
CA ARG A 209 -22.57 -4.89 11.41
C ARG A 209 -23.31 -6.21 11.26
N ARG A 210 -23.88 -6.45 10.08
CA ARG A 210 -24.54 -7.69 9.70
C ARG A 210 -23.75 -8.33 8.58
N ASP A 211 -23.20 -9.52 8.83
CA ASP A 211 -22.46 -10.32 7.86
C ASP A 211 -23.42 -11.35 7.25
N SER A 212 -23.54 -11.41 5.95
CA SER A 212 -24.35 -12.38 5.20
C SER A 212 -23.45 -13.17 4.24
N TRP A 213 -23.62 -14.48 4.24
CA TRP A 213 -22.91 -15.40 3.33
C TRP A 213 -23.98 -16.17 2.57
N ASP A 214 -24.12 -15.95 1.27
CA ASP A 214 -25.19 -16.49 0.45
C ASP A 214 -26.63 -16.25 0.98
N THR A 215 -27.64 -16.79 0.30
CA THR A 215 -29.04 -16.65 0.68
C THR A 215 -29.50 -17.71 1.70
N ALA A 216 -28.72 -18.76 1.94
CA ALA A 216 -29.08 -19.90 2.78
C ALA A 216 -28.44 -19.84 4.17
N THR A 217 -27.33 -19.12 4.34
CA THR A 217 -26.58 -19.04 5.60
C THR A 217 -27.18 -17.99 6.54
N PRO A 218 -27.35 -18.30 7.84
CA PRO A 218 -27.85 -17.33 8.81
C PRO A 218 -26.96 -16.09 8.88
N THR A 219 -27.58 -14.93 8.86
CA THR A 219 -26.90 -13.64 9.06
C THR A 219 -26.27 -13.59 10.46
N ILE A 220 -25.01 -13.24 10.53
CA ILE A 220 -24.31 -12.97 11.79
C ILE A 220 -24.37 -11.48 12.07
N THR A 221 -24.81 -11.11 13.28
CA THR A 221 -24.90 -9.70 13.67
C THR A 221 -23.92 -9.40 14.81
N ARG A 222 -23.18 -8.30 14.68
CA ARG A 222 -22.35 -7.71 15.72
C ARG A 222 -22.92 -6.37 16.15
N TYR A 223 -22.85 -6.11 17.45
CA TYR A 223 -23.27 -4.84 18.06
C TYR A 223 -22.06 -4.18 18.74
N PHE A 224 -21.88 -2.89 18.50
CA PHE A 224 -20.77 -2.11 19.03
C PHE A 224 -21.29 -1.04 19.99
N THR A 225 -20.63 -0.91 21.14
CA THR A 225 -20.95 0.13 22.13
C THR A 225 -19.70 0.94 22.45
N TYR A 226 -19.87 2.24 22.64
CA TYR A 226 -18.79 3.20 22.84
C TYR A 226 -18.97 3.99 24.12
N ASN A 227 -17.87 4.40 24.74
CA ASN A 227 -17.90 5.34 25.84
C ASN A 227 -18.02 6.80 25.36
N SER A 228 -18.04 7.76 26.30
CA SER A 228 -18.13 9.19 25.99
C SER A 228 -16.93 9.75 25.21
N ARG A 229 -15.78 9.07 25.24
CA ARG A 229 -14.59 9.41 24.45
C ARG A 229 -14.57 8.77 23.06
N SER A 230 -15.65 8.09 22.65
CA SER A 230 -15.77 7.34 21.40
C SER A 230 -14.83 6.12 21.30
N GLU A 231 -14.38 5.59 22.41
CA GLU A 231 -13.63 4.35 22.47
C GLU A 231 -14.60 3.15 22.51
N LEU A 232 -14.31 2.10 21.75
CA LEU A 232 -15.13 0.89 21.68
C LEU A 232 -15.00 0.13 23.01
N ILE A 233 -16.09 0.03 23.77
CA ILE A 233 -16.13 -0.66 25.06
C ILE A 233 -16.75 -2.06 25.00
N ASN A 234 -17.52 -2.35 23.96
CA ASN A 234 -18.13 -3.66 23.79
C ASN A 234 -18.31 -4.02 22.31
N ASP A 235 -17.95 -5.27 21.96
CA ASP A 235 -18.24 -5.93 20.69
C ASP A 235 -18.97 -7.23 20.98
N GLU A 236 -20.29 -7.24 20.78
CA GLU A 236 -21.15 -8.38 21.03
C GLU A 236 -21.45 -9.10 19.72
N LEU A 237 -21.02 -10.36 19.64
CA LEU A 237 -21.35 -11.24 18.54
C LEU A 237 -22.61 -12.05 18.91
N GLN A 238 -23.69 -11.83 18.18
CA GLN A 238 -24.97 -12.52 18.40
C GLN A 238 -24.77 -14.03 18.46
N GLN A 239 -25.17 -14.66 19.57
CA GLN A 239 -25.11 -16.11 19.87
C GLN A 239 -23.69 -16.70 20.04
N ARG A 240 -22.60 -15.92 20.05
CA ARG A 240 -21.23 -16.45 20.11
C ARG A 240 -20.34 -15.87 21.17
N GLY A 241 -20.71 -14.76 21.80
CA GLY A 241 -19.91 -14.15 22.86
C GLY A 241 -19.78 -12.64 22.76
N ASN A 242 -19.06 -12.09 23.71
CA ASN A 242 -18.89 -10.67 23.93
C ASN A 242 -17.41 -10.38 24.23
N PHE A 243 -16.86 -9.33 23.62
CA PHE A 243 -15.53 -8.79 23.89
C PHE A 243 -15.70 -7.43 24.58
N ALA A 244 -15.25 -7.31 25.82
CA ALA A 244 -15.26 -6.06 26.57
C ALA A 244 -13.85 -5.46 26.59
N TYR A 245 -13.75 -4.14 26.42
CA TYR A 245 -12.50 -3.39 26.37
C TYR A 245 -12.48 -2.35 27.50
N GLN A 246 -11.33 -2.19 28.13
CA GLN A 246 -11.05 -1.17 29.13
C GLN A 246 -9.85 -0.35 28.67
N TYR A 247 -9.92 0.95 28.90
CA TYR A 247 -8.88 1.90 28.53
C TYR A 247 -8.35 2.61 29.77
N ASP A 248 -7.07 2.91 29.76
CA ASP A 248 -6.43 3.69 30.81
C ASP A 248 -6.96 5.13 30.80
N ASN A 249 -7.06 5.74 31.97
CA ASN A 249 -7.57 7.11 32.17
C ASN A 249 -6.53 8.16 31.74
#